data_ced8deebd82e303e0dc3170d7e42959a
#
_entry.id   ced8deebd82e303e0dc3170d7e42959a
#
_cell.length_a   1.000
_cell.length_b   1.000
_cell.length_c   1.000
_cell.angle_alpha   90.00
_cell.angle_beta   90.00
_cell.angle_gamma   90.00
#
_symmetry.space_group_name_H-M   'P 1'
#
loop_
_entity.id
_entity.type
_entity.pdbx_description
1 polymer ?
#
loop_
_entity_poly.entity_id
_entity_poly.type
_entity_poly.pdbx_seq_one_letter_code
_entity_poly.pdbx_strand_id
1 'polypeptide(L)'
;MKHTICLVAFLLFPLASLGEEKATLIFEDDFERTESDDSKEEIGKGWSSNSKKRAKGNKQVDLKDGAMHITFHPVADHAVSVVHPAEFRDGRITLRFKLPTEKDSLGLNFADLKFKEVHAGHLCMTKITTKNVQINDLKTGNMKLAIRKARQDKTITLEQQKMLKTKTIRFANKLEAAEWHSLSVTIRGETLTVVINDKEVGSFTSEGIAHPTKRTLRVAVPGKAIIDDLKIYSLGK
;
A
#
# COMPACT_ATOMS: atom_id res chain seq x y z
N MET A 1 -22.27 13.16 -68.13
CA MET A 1 -21.91 13.38 -66.71
C MET A 1 -21.94 12.01 -66.02
N LYS A 2 -20.78 11.45 -65.67
CA LYS A 2 -20.67 10.15 -65.04
C LYS A 2 -20.43 10.42 -63.55
N HIS A 3 -21.36 9.99 -62.68
CA HIS A 3 -21.22 10.12 -61.18
C HIS A 3 -20.51 8.89 -60.68
N THR A 4 -19.32 9.08 -60.15
CA THR A 4 -18.54 8.05 -59.47
C THR A 4 -18.97 8.07 -57.99
N ILE A 5 -19.62 7.00 -57.53
CA ILE A 5 -19.98 6.80 -56.12
C ILE A 5 -18.77 6.17 -55.43
N CYS A 6 -18.15 6.91 -54.49
CA CYS A 6 -17.07 6.39 -53.65
C CYS A 6 -17.70 5.67 -52.46
N LEU A 7 -17.54 4.35 -52.40
CA LEU A 7 -17.98 3.50 -51.28
C LEU A 7 -16.91 3.57 -50.17
N VAL A 8 -17.21 4.23 -49.06
CA VAL A 8 -16.35 4.24 -47.87
C VAL A 8 -16.71 3.01 -47.04
N ALA A 9 -15.85 2.03 -47.04
CA ALA A 9 -15.97 0.86 -46.16
C ALA A 9 -15.54 1.23 -44.74
N PHE A 10 -16.49 1.27 -43.80
CA PHE A 10 -16.22 1.36 -42.36
C PHE A 10 -15.72 0.00 -41.87
N LEU A 11 -14.44 -0.08 -41.58
CA LEU A 11 -13.85 -1.21 -40.83
C LEU A 11 -14.28 -1.11 -39.37
N LEU A 12 -15.27 -1.92 -38.97
CA LEU A 12 -15.62 -2.16 -37.59
C LEU A 12 -14.52 -3.04 -36.94
N PHE A 13 -13.61 -2.42 -36.19
CA PHE A 13 -12.74 -3.15 -35.31
C PHE A 13 -13.59 -3.69 -34.15
N PRO A 14 -13.54 -5.01 -33.83
CA PRO A 14 -14.19 -5.51 -32.65
C PRO A 14 -13.48 -4.91 -31.44
N LEU A 15 -14.21 -4.13 -30.61
CA LEU A 15 -13.79 -3.83 -29.24
C LEU A 15 -13.65 -5.18 -28.54
N ALA A 16 -12.42 -5.63 -28.28
CA ALA A 16 -12.18 -6.74 -27.38
C ALA A 16 -12.76 -6.33 -26.01
N SER A 17 -13.85 -6.96 -25.62
CA SER A 17 -14.38 -6.91 -24.26
C SER A 17 -13.26 -7.40 -23.34
N LEU A 18 -12.54 -6.48 -22.71
CA LEU A 18 -11.73 -6.79 -21.54
C LEU A 18 -12.73 -7.32 -20.50
N GLY A 19 -12.74 -8.63 -20.30
CA GLY A 19 -13.60 -9.29 -19.33
C GLY A 19 -13.55 -8.52 -18.02
N GLU A 20 -14.73 -8.14 -17.51
CA GLU A 20 -14.86 -7.42 -16.26
C GLU A 20 -14.16 -8.22 -15.15
N GLU A 21 -13.12 -7.63 -14.57
CA GLU A 21 -12.30 -8.28 -13.58
C GLU A 21 -13.14 -8.59 -12.34
N LYS A 22 -13.30 -9.86 -12.01
CA LYS A 22 -14.08 -10.30 -10.84
C LYS A 22 -13.35 -9.92 -9.55
N ALA A 23 -13.62 -8.70 -9.07
CA ALA A 23 -13.13 -8.20 -7.79
C ALA A 23 -14.17 -8.51 -6.69
N THR A 24 -13.76 -9.23 -5.65
CA THR A 24 -14.61 -9.50 -4.48
C THR A 24 -14.20 -8.59 -3.34
N LEU A 25 -15.10 -7.74 -2.87
CA LEU A 25 -14.88 -6.93 -1.68
C LEU A 25 -14.77 -7.88 -0.46
N ILE A 26 -13.67 -7.80 0.28
CA ILE A 26 -13.43 -8.64 1.47
C ILE A 26 -13.41 -7.82 2.76
N PHE A 27 -13.22 -6.51 2.66
CA PHE A 27 -13.29 -5.60 3.80
C PHE A 27 -13.50 -4.17 3.32
N GLU A 28 -14.27 -3.38 4.11
CA GLU A 28 -14.39 -1.95 3.94
C GLU A 28 -14.53 -1.23 5.28
N ASP A 29 -14.03 0.00 5.34
CA ASP A 29 -14.14 0.86 6.49
C ASP A 29 -14.16 2.34 6.06
N ASP A 30 -15.26 2.99 6.38
CA ASP A 30 -15.52 4.42 6.16
C ASP A 30 -15.16 5.29 7.38
N PHE A 31 -14.70 4.64 8.47
CA PHE A 31 -14.31 5.25 9.73
C PHE A 31 -15.39 6.16 10.38
N GLU A 32 -16.63 6.09 9.91
CA GLU A 32 -17.79 6.86 10.39
C GLU A 32 -18.27 6.33 11.77
N ARG A 33 -17.38 6.35 12.73
CA ARG A 33 -17.65 6.02 14.14
C ARG A 33 -16.80 6.87 15.07
N THR A 34 -17.26 7.02 16.29
CA THR A 34 -16.55 7.75 17.33
C THR A 34 -15.96 6.79 18.37
N GLU A 35 -14.86 7.19 18.95
CA GLU A 35 -14.28 6.52 20.12
C GLU A 35 -15.09 6.92 21.38
N SER A 36 -15.23 6.01 22.34
CA SER A 36 -15.94 6.28 23.59
C SER A 36 -15.04 6.97 24.63
N ASP A 37 -13.73 6.83 24.49
CA ASP A 37 -12.72 7.40 25.39
C ASP A 37 -11.59 8.02 24.54
N ASP A 38 -11.60 9.34 24.43
CA ASP A 38 -10.61 10.10 23.66
C ASP A 38 -9.15 9.90 24.10
N SER A 39 -8.92 9.36 25.30
CA SER A 39 -7.58 9.05 25.79
C SER A 39 -7.03 7.71 25.29
N LYS A 40 -7.88 6.88 24.65
CA LYS A 40 -7.54 5.53 24.20
C LYS A 40 -7.66 5.39 22.68
N GLU A 41 -7.02 4.39 22.14
CA GLU A 41 -7.21 3.95 20.76
C GLU A 41 -8.33 2.90 20.71
N GLU A 42 -9.51 3.29 20.28
CA GLU A 42 -10.68 2.42 20.12
C GLU A 42 -11.00 2.27 18.62
N ILE A 43 -10.00 1.84 17.83
CA ILE A 43 -10.08 1.83 16.36
C ILE A 43 -11.25 0.95 15.88
N GLY A 44 -11.50 -0.20 16.53
CA GLY A 44 -12.62 -1.09 16.17
C GLY A 44 -12.45 -1.83 14.84
N LYS A 45 -13.50 -2.48 14.36
CA LYS A 45 -13.57 -3.22 13.07
C LYS A 45 -12.34 -4.10 12.78
N GLY A 46 -11.70 -4.72 13.79
CA GLY A 46 -10.54 -5.61 13.60
C GLY A 46 -9.19 -4.90 13.41
N TRP A 47 -9.16 -3.57 13.43
CA TRP A 47 -7.92 -2.81 13.42
C TRP A 47 -7.16 -2.92 14.75
N SER A 48 -5.86 -2.84 14.66
CA SER A 48 -4.96 -2.72 15.81
C SER A 48 -3.76 -1.84 15.47
N SER A 49 -3.11 -1.28 16.50
CA SER A 49 -1.92 -0.45 16.34
C SER A 49 -0.71 -1.03 17.09
N ASN A 50 0.46 -0.47 16.80
CA ASN A 50 1.68 -0.77 17.55
C ASN A 50 1.91 0.17 18.74
N SER A 51 1.00 1.07 19.07
CA SER A 51 1.15 2.14 20.06
C SER A 51 1.50 1.62 21.44
N LYS A 52 0.86 0.54 21.91
CA LYS A 52 1.17 -0.09 23.18
C LYS A 52 2.65 -0.46 23.32
N LYS A 53 3.24 -1.02 22.24
CA LYS A 53 4.64 -1.51 22.26
C LYS A 53 5.65 -0.43 21.89
N ARG A 54 5.28 0.50 21.00
CA ARG A 54 6.22 1.42 20.36
C ARG A 54 6.11 2.86 20.84
N ALA A 55 4.94 3.25 21.37
CA ALA A 55 4.71 4.58 21.92
C ALA A 55 4.41 4.55 23.43
N LYS A 56 4.81 3.48 24.14
CA LYS A 56 4.55 3.30 25.58
C LYS A 56 3.07 3.44 25.97
N GLY A 57 2.18 3.07 25.05
CA GLY A 57 0.73 3.17 25.23
C GLY A 57 0.12 4.54 24.88
N ASN A 58 0.93 5.52 24.48
CA ASN A 58 0.37 6.81 24.05
C ASN A 58 -0.42 6.64 22.73
N LYS A 59 -1.56 7.34 22.64
CA LYS A 59 -2.44 7.33 21.49
C LYS A 59 -1.74 7.88 20.26
N GLN A 60 -1.77 7.14 19.16
CA GLN A 60 -1.23 7.51 17.84
C GLN A 60 -2.28 7.41 16.73
N VAL A 61 -3.40 6.78 17.02
CA VAL A 61 -4.52 6.62 16.08
C VAL A 61 -5.77 7.17 16.74
N ASP A 62 -6.50 7.99 16.01
CA ASP A 62 -7.68 8.72 16.46
C ASP A 62 -8.75 8.68 15.37
N LEU A 63 -9.98 8.32 15.74
CA LEU A 63 -11.12 8.34 14.83
C LEU A 63 -11.91 9.62 15.07
N LYS A 64 -11.86 10.53 14.12
CA LYS A 64 -12.62 11.78 14.18
C LYS A 64 -12.90 12.34 12.79
N ASP A 65 -13.92 13.15 12.69
CA ASP A 65 -14.34 13.81 11.44
C ASP A 65 -14.55 12.79 10.29
N GLY A 66 -15.05 11.57 10.62
CA GLY A 66 -15.30 10.49 9.67
C GLY A 66 -14.04 9.88 9.07
N ALA A 67 -12.88 10.00 9.71
CA ALA A 67 -11.62 9.52 9.18
C ALA A 67 -10.70 8.95 10.27
N MET A 68 -9.72 8.12 9.88
CA MET A 68 -8.65 7.66 10.75
C MET A 68 -7.46 8.63 10.67
N HIS A 69 -7.22 9.35 11.76
CA HIS A 69 -6.05 10.22 11.93
C HIS A 69 -4.91 9.45 12.57
N ILE A 70 -3.77 9.40 11.91
CA ILE A 70 -2.58 8.67 12.38
C ILE A 70 -1.48 9.70 12.61
N THR A 71 -0.96 9.76 13.84
CA THR A 71 0.07 10.73 14.23
C THR A 71 1.18 10.05 15.02
N PHE A 72 2.41 10.16 14.54
CA PHE A 72 3.59 9.65 15.25
C PHE A 72 3.77 10.41 16.57
N HIS A 73 3.82 9.66 17.67
CA HIS A 73 4.04 10.25 19.00
C HIS A 73 5.54 10.41 19.28
N PRO A 74 6.00 11.54 19.85
CA PRO A 74 7.45 11.81 20.05
C PRO A 74 8.21 10.76 20.85
N VAL A 75 7.54 10.03 21.77
CA VAL A 75 8.19 8.96 22.54
C VAL A 75 8.28 7.63 21.79
N ALA A 76 7.70 7.54 20.61
CA ALA A 76 7.69 6.31 19.83
C ALA A 76 9.09 6.02 19.25
N ASP A 77 9.50 4.76 19.29
CA ASP A 77 10.78 4.29 18.75
C ASP A 77 10.64 3.72 17.33
N HIS A 78 9.43 3.77 16.76
CA HIS A 78 9.10 3.19 15.46
C HIS A 78 7.92 3.93 14.84
N ALA A 79 7.88 3.98 13.51
CA ALA A 79 6.71 4.49 12.78
C ALA A 79 5.42 3.85 13.27
N VAL A 80 4.32 4.61 13.26
CA VAL A 80 2.99 4.06 13.57
C VAL A 80 2.68 2.97 12.56
N SER A 81 2.20 1.85 13.06
CA SER A 81 1.75 0.73 12.23
C SER A 81 0.34 0.36 12.66
N VAL A 82 -0.63 0.68 11.81
CA VAL A 82 -2.01 0.28 11.98
C VAL A 82 -2.26 -0.94 11.10
N VAL A 83 -2.84 -1.99 11.68
CA VAL A 83 -2.86 -3.32 11.08
C VAL A 83 -4.28 -3.85 10.98
N HIS A 84 -4.62 -4.41 9.82
CA HIS A 84 -5.87 -5.13 9.60
C HIS A 84 -5.61 -6.50 8.97
N PRO A 85 -6.30 -7.58 9.40
CA PRO A 85 -6.27 -8.86 8.72
C PRO A 85 -6.85 -8.72 7.31
N ALA A 86 -6.16 -9.24 6.31
CA ALA A 86 -6.65 -9.25 4.93
C ALA A 86 -6.03 -10.44 4.21
N GLU A 87 -6.85 -11.38 3.77
CA GLU A 87 -6.37 -12.61 3.14
C GLU A 87 -6.70 -12.61 1.64
N PHE A 88 -5.67 -12.48 0.81
CA PHE A 88 -5.77 -12.56 -0.64
C PHE A 88 -4.43 -12.97 -1.26
N ARG A 89 -4.45 -13.50 -2.47
CA ARG A 89 -3.25 -13.68 -3.31
C ARG A 89 -2.99 -12.44 -4.15
N ASP A 90 -3.91 -12.17 -5.07
CA ASP A 90 -3.98 -10.95 -5.87
C ASP A 90 -5.08 -10.07 -5.31
N GLY A 91 -4.86 -8.78 -5.21
CA GLY A 91 -5.80 -7.90 -4.52
C GLY A 91 -5.62 -6.46 -4.87
N ARG A 92 -6.62 -5.66 -4.51
CA ARG A 92 -6.63 -4.22 -4.66
C ARG A 92 -7.04 -3.57 -3.35
N ILE A 93 -6.28 -2.58 -2.94
CA ILE A 93 -6.63 -1.69 -1.83
C ILE A 93 -6.93 -0.32 -2.42
N THR A 94 -8.12 0.22 -2.11
CA THR A 94 -8.47 1.60 -2.41
C THR A 94 -8.72 2.35 -1.12
N LEU A 95 -8.39 3.64 -1.09
CA LEU A 95 -8.67 4.53 0.02
C LEU A 95 -8.54 5.99 -0.42
N ARG A 96 -9.07 6.90 0.38
CA ARG A 96 -8.71 8.32 0.33
C ARG A 96 -7.64 8.59 1.38
N PHE A 97 -6.74 9.51 1.09
CA PHE A 97 -5.71 9.89 2.06
C PHE A 97 -5.38 11.38 1.96
N LYS A 98 -4.86 11.90 3.06
CA LYS A 98 -4.32 13.26 3.17
C LYS A 98 -2.99 13.21 3.90
N LEU A 99 -1.97 13.86 3.35
CA LEU A 99 -0.69 14.09 4.00
C LEU A 99 -0.67 15.54 4.51
N PRO A 100 -0.72 15.78 5.82
CA PRO A 100 -0.83 17.14 6.35
C PRO A 100 0.30 18.09 5.93
N THR A 101 1.50 17.57 5.72
CA THR A 101 2.67 18.35 5.28
C THR A 101 3.48 17.62 4.20
N GLU A 102 4.34 18.33 3.48
CA GLU A 102 5.27 17.73 2.50
C GLU A 102 6.28 16.73 3.10
N LYS A 103 6.47 16.75 4.43
CA LYS A 103 7.38 15.82 5.13
C LYS A 103 6.71 14.50 5.48
N ASP A 104 5.39 14.45 5.41
CA ASP A 104 4.60 13.28 5.76
C ASP A 104 4.63 12.21 4.67
N SER A 105 4.29 11.01 5.05
CA SER A 105 4.20 9.90 4.11
C SER A 105 3.25 8.81 4.61
N LEU A 106 2.65 8.10 3.66
CA LEU A 106 1.79 6.96 3.86
C LEU A 106 2.43 5.71 3.25
N GLY A 107 2.53 4.63 4.00
CA GLY A 107 2.98 3.33 3.51
C GLY A 107 1.86 2.30 3.58
N LEU A 108 1.66 1.53 2.51
CA LEU A 108 0.87 0.30 2.54
C LEU A 108 1.80 -0.89 2.43
N ASN A 109 1.88 -1.70 3.48
CA ASN A 109 2.75 -2.87 3.56
C ASN A 109 1.89 -4.14 3.63
N PHE A 110 2.22 -5.09 2.78
CA PHE A 110 1.56 -6.39 2.70
C PHE A 110 2.43 -7.44 3.37
N ALA A 111 1.83 -8.23 4.25
CA ALA A 111 2.58 -9.17 5.05
C ALA A 111 1.88 -10.52 5.20
N ASP A 112 2.67 -11.56 5.45
CA ASP A 112 2.22 -12.87 5.94
C ASP A 112 3.04 -13.28 7.16
N LEU A 113 2.44 -13.21 8.34
CA LEU A 113 3.10 -13.60 9.59
C LEU A 113 3.37 -15.11 9.70
N LYS A 114 2.75 -15.93 8.85
CA LYS A 114 3.04 -17.37 8.75
C LYS A 114 4.32 -17.65 7.95
N PHE A 115 4.73 -16.73 7.08
CA PHE A 115 5.97 -16.85 6.30
C PHE A 115 7.18 -16.42 7.14
N LYS A 116 7.98 -17.39 7.57
CA LYS A 116 9.07 -17.20 8.55
C LYS A 116 10.43 -16.85 7.94
N GLU A 117 10.58 -16.86 6.61
CA GLU A 117 11.84 -16.55 5.94
C GLU A 117 12.16 -15.04 5.88
N VAL A 118 11.18 -14.21 6.25
CA VAL A 118 11.32 -12.76 6.28
C VAL A 118 11.02 -12.19 7.66
N HIS A 119 11.63 -11.07 7.99
CA HIS A 119 11.37 -10.37 9.23
C HIS A 119 9.92 -9.90 9.30
N ALA A 120 9.22 -10.24 10.39
CA ALA A 120 7.85 -9.83 10.68
C ALA A 120 6.85 -10.04 9.51
N GLY A 121 7.12 -11.04 8.65
CA GLY A 121 6.24 -11.41 7.54
C GLY A 121 6.20 -10.40 6.39
N HIS A 122 7.07 -9.40 6.33
CA HIS A 122 7.06 -8.38 5.29
C HIS A 122 7.30 -8.95 3.89
N LEU A 123 6.35 -8.74 2.97
CA LEU A 123 6.42 -9.24 1.58
C LEU A 123 6.75 -8.12 0.59
N CYS A 124 5.88 -7.12 0.49
CA CYS A 124 6.09 -5.95 -0.37
C CYS A 124 5.42 -4.72 0.25
N MET A 125 5.78 -3.54 -0.24
CA MET A 125 5.15 -2.30 0.19
C MET A 125 5.22 -1.21 -0.87
N THR A 126 4.28 -0.27 -0.80
CA THR A 126 4.43 1.05 -1.42
C THR A 126 4.52 2.13 -0.34
N LYS A 127 5.31 3.16 -0.60
CA LYS A 127 5.39 4.38 0.22
C LYS A 127 5.10 5.59 -0.64
N ILE A 128 4.14 6.38 -0.23
CA ILE A 128 3.67 7.59 -0.92
C ILE A 128 4.12 8.81 -0.12
N THR A 129 4.74 9.76 -0.81
CA THR A 129 5.02 11.12 -0.34
C THR A 129 4.38 12.11 -1.32
N THR A 130 4.38 13.39 -1.01
CA THR A 130 3.96 14.42 -1.97
C THR A 130 4.82 14.45 -3.25
N LYS A 131 6.08 14.00 -3.18
CA LYS A 131 7.08 14.11 -4.26
C LYS A 131 7.38 12.82 -5.01
N ASN A 132 7.10 11.67 -4.41
CA ASN A 132 7.38 10.38 -5.03
C ASN A 132 6.55 9.23 -4.46
N VAL A 133 6.44 8.19 -5.27
CA VAL A 133 5.97 6.85 -4.87
C VAL A 133 7.14 5.90 -4.96
N GLN A 134 7.38 5.12 -3.90
CA GLN A 134 8.39 4.08 -3.87
C GLN A 134 7.72 2.72 -3.69
N ILE A 135 8.08 1.74 -4.51
CA ILE A 135 7.62 0.35 -4.41
C ILE A 135 8.81 -0.53 -4.06
N ASN A 136 8.61 -1.45 -3.12
CA ASN A 136 9.67 -2.33 -2.61
C ASN A 136 9.21 -3.78 -2.62
N ASP A 137 10.03 -4.66 -3.17
CA ASP A 137 10.03 -6.08 -2.87
C ASP A 137 10.83 -6.29 -1.57
N LEU A 138 10.13 -6.53 -0.48
CA LEU A 138 10.74 -6.74 0.83
C LEU A 138 11.10 -8.22 1.05
N LYS A 139 10.32 -9.13 0.44
CA LYS A 139 10.43 -10.57 0.62
C LYS A 139 11.78 -11.11 0.12
N THR A 140 12.18 -10.72 -1.08
CA THR A 140 13.49 -11.11 -1.63
C THR A 140 14.56 -10.05 -1.41
N GLY A 141 14.15 -8.90 -0.88
CA GLY A 141 15.01 -7.74 -0.57
C GLY A 141 15.37 -7.61 0.91
N ASN A 142 15.19 -6.42 1.42
CA ASN A 142 15.67 -5.99 2.74
C ASN A 142 15.12 -6.77 3.94
N MET A 143 13.99 -7.46 3.81
CA MET A 143 13.36 -8.18 4.90
C MET A 143 13.67 -9.68 4.91
N LYS A 144 14.33 -10.21 3.88
CA LYS A 144 14.88 -11.58 3.89
C LYS A 144 15.82 -11.75 5.07
N LEU A 145 15.61 -12.77 5.91
CA LEU A 145 16.36 -12.94 7.16
C LEU A 145 17.88 -13.03 6.93
N ALA A 146 18.31 -13.75 5.90
CA ALA A 146 19.74 -13.84 5.55
C ALA A 146 20.35 -12.48 5.22
N ILE A 147 19.64 -11.63 4.48
CA ILE A 147 20.09 -10.26 4.15
C ILE A 147 20.12 -9.39 5.40
N ARG A 148 19.10 -9.47 6.26
CA ARG A 148 19.10 -8.74 7.53
C ARG A 148 20.27 -9.13 8.41
N LYS A 149 20.52 -10.43 8.55
CA LYS A 149 21.65 -10.94 9.31
C LYS A 149 22.97 -10.41 8.75
N ALA A 150 23.21 -10.55 7.44
CA ALA A 150 24.42 -10.05 6.80
C ALA A 150 24.62 -8.53 7.02
N ARG A 151 23.54 -7.74 7.04
CA ARG A 151 23.63 -6.29 7.33
C ARG A 151 23.96 -6.02 8.82
N GLN A 152 23.36 -6.77 9.75
CA GLN A 152 23.64 -6.64 11.18
C GLN A 152 25.08 -7.03 11.50
N ASP A 153 25.58 -8.11 10.90
CA ASP A 153 26.94 -8.62 11.05
C ASP A 153 27.97 -7.83 10.22
N LYS A 154 27.52 -6.84 9.41
CA LYS A 154 28.38 -6.07 8.47
C LYS A 154 29.11 -6.92 7.45
N THR A 155 28.52 -8.06 7.07
CA THR A 155 29.07 -9.05 6.11
C THR A 155 28.35 -9.03 4.75
N ILE A 156 27.52 -8.01 4.50
CA ILE A 156 26.79 -7.88 3.23
C ILE A 156 27.75 -7.72 2.06
N THR A 157 27.63 -8.60 1.05
CA THR A 157 28.52 -8.61 -0.12
C THR A 157 28.13 -7.53 -1.15
N LEU A 158 29.03 -7.24 -2.09
CA LEU A 158 28.75 -6.31 -3.20
C LEU A 158 27.61 -6.82 -4.10
N GLU A 159 27.54 -8.14 -4.33
CA GLU A 159 26.46 -8.79 -5.10
C GLU A 159 25.13 -8.60 -4.40
N GLN A 160 25.06 -8.81 -3.08
CA GLN A 160 23.86 -8.59 -2.30
C GLN A 160 23.44 -7.11 -2.33
N GLN A 161 24.38 -6.17 -2.24
CA GLN A 161 24.08 -4.75 -2.35
C GLN A 161 23.54 -4.38 -3.74
N LYS A 162 24.13 -4.92 -4.83
CA LYS A 162 23.62 -4.73 -6.19
C LYS A 162 22.22 -5.31 -6.35
N MET A 163 21.98 -6.53 -5.88
CA MET A 163 20.64 -7.16 -5.88
C MET A 163 19.63 -6.30 -5.12
N LEU A 164 19.95 -5.77 -3.95
CA LEU A 164 19.01 -4.95 -3.17
C LEU A 164 18.59 -3.67 -3.91
N LYS A 165 19.46 -3.11 -4.76
CA LYS A 165 19.09 -1.94 -5.59
C LYS A 165 18.00 -2.28 -6.61
N THR A 166 17.94 -3.53 -7.10
CA THR A 166 16.89 -3.98 -8.03
C THR A 166 15.55 -4.29 -7.33
N LYS A 167 15.51 -4.34 -5.99
CA LYS A 167 14.32 -4.66 -5.21
C LYS A 167 13.51 -3.43 -4.79
N THR A 168 13.87 -2.27 -5.31
CA THR A 168 13.20 -1.00 -5.02
C THR A 168 13.18 -0.14 -6.27
N ILE A 169 12.03 0.45 -6.55
CA ILE A 169 11.88 1.46 -7.60
C ILE A 169 11.20 2.71 -7.04
N ARG A 170 11.47 3.85 -7.64
CA ARG A 170 10.87 5.12 -7.27
C ARG A 170 10.35 5.85 -8.50
N PHE A 171 9.14 6.37 -8.41
CA PHE A 171 8.49 7.17 -9.43
C PHE A 171 8.31 8.61 -8.90
N ALA A 172 8.52 9.59 -9.75
CA ALA A 172 8.17 10.97 -9.42
C ALA A 172 6.67 11.12 -9.26
N ASN A 173 6.25 11.91 -8.30
CA ASN A 173 4.86 12.24 -8.03
C ASN A 173 4.77 13.71 -7.61
N LYS A 174 3.61 14.34 -7.77
CA LYS A 174 3.36 15.69 -7.29
C LYS A 174 1.95 15.74 -6.70
N LEU A 175 1.87 15.86 -5.38
CA LEU A 175 0.63 16.02 -4.63
C LEU A 175 0.69 17.29 -3.80
N GLU A 176 -0.44 17.95 -3.69
CA GLU A 176 -0.59 19.07 -2.76
C GLU A 176 -0.77 18.52 -1.33
N ALA A 177 -0.01 19.08 -0.39
CA ALA A 177 -0.15 18.73 1.03
C ALA A 177 -1.48 19.27 1.57
N ALA A 178 -2.00 18.62 2.60
CA ALA A 178 -3.27 18.92 3.25
C ALA A 178 -4.53 18.75 2.34
N GLU A 179 -4.39 18.22 1.13
CA GLU A 179 -5.50 17.90 0.24
C GLU A 179 -5.81 16.40 0.27
N TRP A 180 -7.07 16.06 -0.02
CA TRP A 180 -7.52 14.67 -0.18
C TRP A 180 -7.14 14.14 -1.55
N HIS A 181 -6.57 12.94 -1.56
CA HIS A 181 -6.20 12.20 -2.77
C HIS A 181 -6.83 10.81 -2.74
N SER A 182 -7.26 10.31 -3.90
CA SER A 182 -7.62 8.91 -4.06
C SER A 182 -6.37 8.06 -4.29
N LEU A 183 -6.34 6.84 -3.74
CA LEU A 183 -5.27 5.87 -3.91
C LEU A 183 -5.85 4.52 -4.28
N SER A 184 -5.26 3.89 -5.28
CA SER A 184 -5.47 2.47 -5.57
C SER A 184 -4.11 1.76 -5.68
N VAL A 185 -3.93 0.69 -4.92
CA VAL A 185 -2.76 -0.18 -4.97
C VAL A 185 -3.22 -1.57 -5.37
N THR A 186 -2.81 -2.01 -6.54
CA THR A 186 -3.19 -3.32 -7.10
C THR A 186 -1.98 -4.25 -7.13
N ILE A 187 -2.15 -5.48 -6.66
CA ILE A 187 -1.16 -6.55 -6.76
C ILE A 187 -1.74 -7.65 -7.64
N ARG A 188 -1.00 -8.01 -8.72
CA ARG A 188 -1.28 -9.14 -9.60
C ARG A 188 -0.01 -9.92 -9.87
N GLY A 189 0.00 -11.18 -9.46
CA GLY A 189 1.20 -12.00 -9.56
C GLY A 189 2.41 -11.31 -8.97
N GLU A 190 3.40 -11.03 -9.79
CA GLU A 190 4.67 -10.37 -9.42
C GLU A 190 4.62 -8.84 -9.50
N THR A 191 3.50 -8.25 -9.89
CA THR A 191 3.40 -6.82 -10.19
C THR A 191 2.58 -6.08 -9.14
N LEU A 192 3.11 -4.96 -8.65
CA LEU A 192 2.41 -3.99 -7.82
C LEU A 192 2.29 -2.67 -8.59
N THR A 193 1.06 -2.19 -8.77
CA THR A 193 0.73 -0.94 -9.48
C THR A 193 0.11 0.06 -8.51
N VAL A 194 0.50 1.32 -8.64
CA VAL A 194 -0.02 2.43 -7.82
C VAL A 194 -0.68 3.47 -8.73
N VAL A 195 -1.94 3.77 -8.44
CA VAL A 195 -2.76 4.81 -9.08
C VAL A 195 -3.12 5.85 -8.02
N ILE A 196 -2.93 7.13 -8.31
CA ILE A 196 -3.33 8.25 -7.44
C ILE A 196 -4.13 9.24 -8.28
N ASN A 197 -5.30 9.66 -7.80
CA ASN A 197 -6.23 10.56 -8.50
C ASN A 197 -6.48 10.08 -9.95
N ASP A 198 -6.83 8.78 -10.08
CA ASP A 198 -7.13 8.08 -11.33
C ASP A 198 -5.98 8.03 -12.35
N LYS A 199 -4.78 8.47 -11.96
CA LYS A 199 -3.58 8.40 -12.80
C LYS A 199 -2.62 7.33 -12.28
N GLU A 200 -2.18 6.42 -13.16
CA GLU A 200 -1.10 5.50 -12.82
C GLU A 200 0.20 6.28 -12.60
N VAL A 201 0.75 6.17 -11.38
CA VAL A 201 2.03 6.77 -11.01
C VAL A 201 3.18 5.84 -11.38
N GLY A 202 2.98 4.55 -11.22
CA GLY A 202 3.96 3.56 -11.62
C GLY A 202 3.62 2.14 -11.22
N SER A 203 4.35 1.21 -11.82
CA SER A 203 4.21 -0.23 -11.66
C SER A 203 5.58 -0.87 -11.50
N PHE A 204 5.68 -1.90 -10.66
CA PHE A 204 6.93 -2.61 -10.40
C PHE A 204 6.70 -4.12 -10.36
N THR A 205 7.48 -4.85 -11.16
CA THR A 205 7.46 -6.31 -11.22
C THR A 205 8.70 -6.87 -10.52
N SER A 206 8.48 -7.72 -9.53
CA SER A 206 9.54 -8.42 -8.81
C SER A 206 9.00 -9.72 -8.20
N GLU A 207 9.79 -10.78 -8.25
CA GLU A 207 9.41 -12.13 -7.80
C GLU A 207 8.87 -12.20 -6.36
N GLY A 208 9.36 -11.33 -5.48
CA GLY A 208 8.96 -11.31 -4.08
C GLY A 208 7.56 -10.75 -3.83
N ILE A 209 7.02 -9.98 -4.78
CA ILE A 209 5.65 -9.46 -4.74
C ILE A 209 4.65 -10.62 -4.89
N ALA A 210 4.97 -11.60 -5.74
CA ALA A 210 4.19 -12.83 -5.84
C ALA A 210 4.35 -13.66 -4.56
N HIS A 211 3.26 -13.75 -3.80
CA HIS A 211 3.19 -14.60 -2.61
C HIS A 211 1.81 -15.26 -2.57
N PRO A 212 1.73 -16.56 -2.24
CA PRO A 212 0.47 -17.32 -2.31
C PRO A 212 -0.66 -16.65 -1.53
N THR A 213 -0.36 -16.08 -0.36
CA THR A 213 -1.37 -15.46 0.48
C THR A 213 -0.78 -14.29 1.25
N LYS A 214 -1.24 -13.08 0.98
CA LYS A 214 -1.03 -11.92 1.84
C LYS A 214 -2.10 -11.96 2.93
N ARG A 215 -1.72 -11.89 4.20
CA ARG A 215 -2.65 -12.08 5.34
C ARG A 215 -2.86 -10.82 6.17
N THR A 216 -2.10 -9.78 5.87
CA THR A 216 -2.12 -8.57 6.68
C THR A 216 -1.85 -7.35 5.83
N LEU A 217 -2.72 -6.36 5.92
CA LEU A 217 -2.44 -4.99 5.50
C LEU A 217 -1.90 -4.21 6.70
N ARG A 218 -0.80 -3.49 6.50
CA ARG A 218 -0.26 -2.53 7.48
C ARG A 218 -0.21 -1.15 6.86
N VAL A 219 -0.88 -0.21 7.48
CA VAL A 219 -0.74 1.22 7.21
C VAL A 219 0.42 1.74 8.05
N ALA A 220 1.49 2.19 7.41
CA ALA A 220 2.72 2.63 8.07
C ALA A 220 2.90 4.14 7.92
N VAL A 221 2.95 4.87 9.06
CA VAL A 221 3.02 6.34 9.08
C VAL A 221 4.16 6.78 10.00
N PRO A 222 5.27 7.29 9.46
CA PRO A 222 6.38 7.79 10.28
C PRO A 222 6.19 9.23 10.78
N GLY A 223 5.21 9.95 10.29
CA GLY A 223 4.83 11.30 10.66
C GLY A 223 3.34 11.40 10.91
N LYS A 224 2.62 12.05 9.98
CA LYS A 224 1.16 12.18 10.03
C LYS A 224 0.54 11.70 8.73
N ALA A 225 -0.64 11.09 8.81
CA ALA A 225 -1.52 10.80 7.67
C ALA A 225 -2.95 10.71 8.16
N ILE A 226 -3.88 11.03 7.27
CA ILE A 226 -5.31 10.81 7.48
C ILE A 226 -5.78 9.89 6.37
N ILE A 227 -6.54 8.86 6.70
CA ILE A 227 -7.10 7.92 5.72
C ILE A 227 -8.60 7.76 5.91
N ASP A 228 -9.30 7.48 4.82
CA ASP A 228 -10.72 7.34 4.76
C ASP A 228 -11.15 6.42 3.61
N ASP A 229 -12.41 5.96 3.60
CA ASP A 229 -13.01 5.14 2.52
C ASP A 229 -12.16 3.93 2.11
N LEU A 230 -11.57 3.22 3.08
CA LEU A 230 -10.70 2.10 2.79
C LEU A 230 -11.51 0.87 2.36
N LYS A 231 -11.11 0.27 1.22
CA LYS A 231 -11.65 -1.00 0.74
C LYS A 231 -10.53 -1.96 0.35
N ILE A 232 -10.74 -3.23 0.66
CA ILE A 232 -9.83 -4.32 0.29
C ILE A 232 -10.59 -5.30 -0.59
N TYR A 233 -10.05 -5.57 -1.77
CA TYR A 233 -10.62 -6.52 -2.73
C TYR A 233 -9.67 -7.69 -2.94
N SER A 234 -10.23 -8.89 -3.00
CA SER A 234 -9.57 -10.05 -3.62
C SER A 234 -9.87 -10.05 -5.11
N LEU A 235 -8.85 -10.23 -5.93
CA LEU A 235 -8.99 -10.30 -7.39
C LEU A 235 -8.98 -11.77 -7.81
N GLY A 236 -9.97 -12.16 -8.60
CA GLY A 236 -10.03 -13.49 -9.23
C GLY A 236 -8.87 -13.69 -10.22
N LYS A 237 -8.62 -14.97 -10.54
CA LYS A 237 -7.71 -15.35 -11.63
C LYS A 237 -8.32 -14.98 -12.98
#